data_5df23bfce68554769168fafe36653468
#
_entry.id   5df23bfce68554769168fafe36653468
#
_cell.length_a   1.000
_cell.length_b   1.000
_cell.length_c   1.000
_cell.angle_alpha   90.00
_cell.angle_beta   90.00
_cell.angle_gamma   90.00
#
_symmetry.space_group_name_H-M   'P 1'
#
loop_
_entity.id
_entity.type
_entity.pdbx_description
1 polymer ?
#
loop_
_entity_poly.entity_id
_entity_poly.type
_entity_poly.pdbx_seq_one_letter_code
_entity_poly.pdbx_strand_id
1 'polypeptide(L)'
;AAALLRADASSSCNKMPPDGFFRESVESPKAAVDNKINVSESAGIDVKNELAALFSDLYGLVGDVLSGNDVDTGELEVRFKNIFDGLFKLDADTVKIDPTADGVLKNDGFVASAAEVLWNYMDYYDTNRLKKQTESAGVTVKRDIPYISDGNKYHLLDIYYPENASGKLPVIIDIHGGGLMYAEKEVNRVYASRLAERGYIVVCINYSLCPDVTYPTQVSDVMASYRWVAENGEAYGFDLDKVFVAGDSAGGQLAFYTAAVNTSDELKSLYGISDTGLNIKAIGLISGMFDMKNGVNSALLSCYLGYDYKNSPYYPYLQPEEIIDKSDIPPAYIVTSVKDFLHSASDDLDKLLTEKGKEHMYHEWQLTVNRSSGHITSVAYPDLPESVETTNEMLAFFEAHS
;
A
#
# COMPACT_ATOMS: atom_id res chain seq x y z
N ALA A 1 -9.97 1.39 -2.69
CA ALA A 1 -10.43 2.30 -3.75
C ALA A 1 -11.69 3.04 -3.31
N ALA A 2 -12.75 2.33 -2.93
CA ALA A 2 -14.03 2.92 -2.54
C ALA A 2 -13.95 3.86 -1.34
N ALA A 3 -13.18 3.54 -0.34
CA ALA A 3 -13.08 4.34 0.88
C ALA A 3 -12.17 5.56 0.75
N LEU A 4 -11.10 5.48 -0.03
CA LEU A 4 -10.25 6.62 -0.41
C LEU A 4 -11.07 7.73 -1.09
N LEU A 5 -12.04 7.34 -1.91
CA LEU A 5 -12.88 8.27 -2.65
C LEU A 5 -13.96 8.94 -1.78
N ARG A 6 -14.36 8.29 -0.65
CA ARG A 6 -15.36 8.85 0.28
C ARG A 6 -14.80 9.89 1.26
N ALA A 7 -13.52 9.83 1.60
CA ALA A 7 -12.90 10.82 2.48
C ALA A 7 -12.99 12.25 1.90
N ASP A 8 -13.07 12.39 0.59
CA ASP A 8 -13.17 13.68 -0.10
C ASP A 8 -14.60 14.26 -0.16
N ALA A 9 -15.62 13.42 -0.05
CA ALA A 9 -17.03 13.85 -0.19
C ALA A 9 -17.55 14.63 1.05
N SER A 10 -16.87 14.56 2.19
CA SER A 10 -17.28 15.23 3.44
C SER A 10 -16.58 16.55 3.72
N SER A 11 -15.51 16.88 2.99
CA SER A 11 -14.91 18.20 3.09
C SER A 11 -15.67 19.19 2.21
N SER A 12 -16.23 20.23 2.79
CA SER A 12 -17.09 21.26 2.18
C SER A 12 -16.44 22.10 1.07
N CYS A 13 -15.43 21.59 0.38
CA CYS A 13 -14.64 22.38 -0.57
C CYS A 13 -14.28 21.69 -1.86
N ASN A 14 -15.08 20.76 -2.39
CA ASN A 14 -14.91 20.41 -3.80
C ASN A 14 -16.15 19.68 -4.32
N LYS A 15 -16.90 20.35 -5.17
CA LYS A 15 -17.85 19.69 -6.08
C LYS A 15 -17.05 18.76 -6.97
N MET A 16 -17.44 17.48 -7.05
CA MET A 16 -16.96 16.58 -8.09
C MET A 16 -16.99 17.29 -9.44
N PRO A 17 -16.02 17.03 -10.32
CA PRO A 17 -16.13 17.49 -11.69
C PRO A 17 -17.45 16.98 -12.29
N PRO A 18 -18.14 17.77 -13.11
CA PRO A 18 -19.42 17.37 -13.69
C PRO A 18 -19.29 16.07 -14.49
N ASP A 19 -20.32 15.23 -14.47
CA ASP A 19 -20.39 13.90 -15.12
C ASP A 19 -19.82 13.81 -16.55
N GLY A 20 -19.69 14.93 -17.25
CA GLY A 20 -19.08 15.03 -18.58
C GLY A 20 -17.55 14.92 -18.60
N PHE A 21 -16.86 15.23 -17.49
CA PHE A 21 -15.40 15.26 -17.46
C PHE A 21 -14.79 13.85 -17.50
N PHE A 22 -15.48 12.88 -16.91
CA PHE A 22 -15.06 11.47 -16.94
C PHE A 22 -15.31 10.80 -18.30
N ARG A 23 -16.26 11.31 -19.09
CA ARG A 23 -16.58 10.74 -20.40
C ARG A 23 -15.59 11.10 -21.51
N GLU A 24 -14.82 12.17 -21.36
CA GLU A 24 -13.87 12.63 -22.39
C GLU A 24 -12.43 12.15 -22.21
N SER A 25 -12.03 11.73 -20.99
CA SER A 25 -10.65 11.34 -20.69
C SER A 25 -10.44 9.85 -20.43
N VAL A 26 -11.50 9.06 -20.30
CA VAL A 26 -11.44 7.61 -20.09
C VAL A 26 -12.00 6.91 -21.32
N GLU A 27 -11.18 6.05 -21.94
CA GLU A 27 -11.65 5.17 -22.99
C GLU A 27 -12.88 4.40 -22.51
N SER A 28 -13.89 4.25 -23.37
CA SER A 28 -15.04 3.43 -23.01
C SER A 28 -14.58 1.99 -22.71
N PRO A 29 -15.29 1.22 -21.87
CA PRO A 29 -14.96 -0.17 -21.60
C PRO A 29 -14.69 -0.98 -22.87
N LYS A 30 -15.47 -0.75 -23.90
CA LYS A 30 -15.29 -1.37 -25.20
C LYS A 30 -13.99 -0.91 -25.90
N ALA A 31 -13.63 0.36 -25.83
CA ALA A 31 -12.40 0.88 -26.41
C ALA A 31 -11.15 0.38 -25.66
N ALA A 32 -11.23 0.25 -24.34
CA ALA A 32 -10.16 -0.35 -23.54
C ALA A 32 -9.94 -1.83 -23.90
N VAL A 33 -11.01 -2.60 -24.06
CA VAL A 33 -10.94 -3.99 -24.52
C VAL A 33 -10.40 -4.07 -25.96
N ASP A 34 -10.90 -3.21 -26.88
CA ASP A 34 -10.48 -3.25 -28.28
C ASP A 34 -9.04 -2.77 -28.51
N ASN A 35 -8.53 -1.84 -27.68
CA ASN A 35 -7.22 -1.21 -27.90
C ASN A 35 -6.09 -1.79 -27.03
N LYS A 36 -6.38 -2.29 -25.83
CA LYS A 36 -5.35 -2.72 -24.85
C LYS A 36 -5.28 -4.24 -24.66
N ILE A 37 -6.35 -4.95 -25.00
CA ILE A 37 -6.41 -6.40 -24.79
C ILE A 37 -6.28 -7.10 -26.13
N ASN A 38 -5.12 -7.67 -26.37
CA ASN A 38 -4.85 -8.44 -27.58
C ASN A 38 -5.50 -9.84 -27.46
N VAL A 39 -6.84 -9.87 -27.54
CA VAL A 39 -7.58 -11.14 -27.59
C VAL A 39 -7.29 -11.74 -28.98
N SER A 40 -6.53 -12.84 -29.02
CA SER A 40 -6.23 -13.51 -30.28
C SER A 40 -7.52 -13.80 -31.06
N GLU A 41 -7.51 -13.69 -32.40
CA GLU A 41 -8.67 -14.03 -33.24
C GLU A 41 -9.17 -15.48 -33.05
N SER A 42 -8.35 -16.33 -32.41
CA SER A 42 -8.70 -17.72 -32.02
C SER A 42 -9.55 -17.79 -30.75
N ALA A 43 -9.64 -16.73 -29.95
CA ALA A 43 -10.58 -16.68 -28.82
C ALA A 43 -12.00 -16.57 -29.36
N GLY A 44 -12.88 -17.51 -28.97
CA GLY A 44 -14.28 -17.52 -29.43
C GLY A 44 -15.03 -16.23 -29.07
N ILE A 45 -16.14 -15.97 -29.78
CA ILE A 45 -17.01 -14.79 -29.54
C ILE A 45 -17.47 -14.73 -28.08
N ASP A 46 -17.68 -15.86 -27.44
CA ASP A 46 -18.13 -15.96 -26.06
C ASP A 46 -17.12 -15.39 -25.06
N VAL A 47 -15.82 -15.63 -25.25
CA VAL A 47 -14.75 -15.08 -24.40
C VAL A 47 -14.69 -13.55 -24.52
N LYS A 48 -14.85 -12.99 -25.73
CA LYS A 48 -14.86 -11.54 -25.93
C LYS A 48 -16.06 -10.88 -25.24
N ASN A 49 -17.22 -11.52 -25.27
CA ASN A 49 -18.44 -11.02 -24.63
C ASN A 49 -18.33 -11.10 -23.08
N GLU A 50 -17.79 -12.21 -22.56
CA GLU A 50 -17.58 -12.37 -21.12
C GLU A 50 -16.56 -11.37 -20.59
N LEU A 51 -15.44 -11.17 -21.30
CA LEU A 51 -14.43 -10.18 -20.98
C LEU A 51 -15.01 -8.75 -20.99
N ALA A 52 -15.79 -8.40 -22.03
CA ALA A 52 -16.44 -7.10 -22.10
C ALA A 52 -17.43 -6.85 -20.94
N ALA A 53 -18.13 -7.90 -20.50
CA ALA A 53 -19.02 -7.83 -19.34
C ALA A 53 -18.24 -7.57 -18.04
N LEU A 54 -17.16 -8.31 -17.78
CA LEU A 54 -16.32 -8.13 -16.59
C LEU A 54 -15.70 -6.73 -16.52
N PHE A 55 -15.20 -6.21 -17.63
CA PHE A 55 -14.68 -4.83 -17.67
C PHE A 55 -15.79 -3.79 -17.50
N SER A 56 -16.99 -4.03 -18.06
CA SER A 56 -18.13 -3.15 -17.83
C SER A 56 -18.53 -3.10 -16.36
N ASP A 57 -18.52 -4.25 -15.67
CA ASP A 57 -18.79 -4.35 -14.24
C ASP A 57 -17.71 -3.64 -13.41
N LEU A 58 -16.43 -3.77 -13.79
CA LEU A 58 -15.32 -3.05 -13.13
C LEU A 58 -15.49 -1.53 -13.27
N TYR A 59 -15.78 -1.05 -14.48
CA TYR A 59 -16.03 0.39 -14.71
C TYR A 59 -17.26 0.88 -13.95
N GLY A 60 -18.34 0.09 -13.91
CA GLY A 60 -19.52 0.39 -13.12
C GLY A 60 -19.20 0.50 -11.63
N LEU A 61 -18.44 -0.46 -11.10
CA LEU A 61 -18.01 -0.48 -9.71
C LEU A 61 -17.17 0.77 -9.35
N VAL A 62 -16.18 1.09 -10.18
CA VAL A 62 -15.36 2.29 -10.01
C VAL A 62 -16.21 3.56 -10.12
N GLY A 63 -17.15 3.61 -11.06
CA GLY A 63 -18.08 4.73 -11.23
C GLY A 63 -18.99 4.94 -10.01
N ASP A 64 -19.57 3.88 -9.45
CA ASP A 64 -20.40 3.93 -8.23
C ASP A 64 -19.62 4.51 -7.05
N VAL A 65 -18.39 4.05 -6.90
CA VAL A 65 -17.48 4.51 -5.85
C VAL A 65 -17.12 5.99 -6.04
N LEU A 66 -16.75 6.39 -7.27
CA LEU A 66 -16.36 7.77 -7.59
C LEU A 66 -17.52 8.75 -7.46
N SER A 67 -18.74 8.31 -7.79
CA SER A 67 -19.95 9.12 -7.67
C SER A 67 -20.42 9.32 -6.23
N GLY A 68 -19.75 8.69 -5.25
CA GLY A 68 -20.14 8.79 -3.83
C GLY A 68 -21.46 8.06 -3.53
N ASN A 69 -21.88 7.12 -4.39
CA ASN A 69 -23.02 6.26 -4.13
C ASN A 69 -22.75 5.44 -2.86
N ASP A 70 -23.77 5.26 -2.05
CA ASP A 70 -23.67 4.50 -0.80
C ASP A 70 -23.62 2.99 -1.12
N VAL A 71 -22.45 2.51 -1.50
CA VAL A 71 -22.22 1.08 -1.76
C VAL A 71 -21.80 0.42 -0.45
N ASP A 72 -22.49 -0.63 -0.06
CA ASP A 72 -22.09 -1.45 1.08
C ASP A 72 -20.71 -2.06 0.86
N THR A 73 -19.84 -2.00 1.89
CA THR A 73 -18.46 -2.46 1.77
C THR A 73 -18.35 -3.96 1.50
N GLY A 74 -19.27 -4.77 2.05
CA GLY A 74 -19.32 -6.20 1.79
C GLY A 74 -19.79 -6.52 0.38
N GLU A 75 -20.78 -5.77 -0.16
CA GLU A 75 -21.20 -5.89 -1.56
C GLU A 75 -20.05 -5.51 -2.52
N LEU A 76 -19.33 -4.44 -2.19
CA LEU A 76 -18.16 -4.00 -2.96
C LEU A 76 -17.08 -5.08 -3.04
N GLU A 77 -16.77 -5.71 -1.92
CA GLU A 77 -15.80 -6.79 -1.82
C GLU A 77 -16.21 -7.98 -2.69
N VAL A 78 -17.47 -8.41 -2.59
CA VAL A 78 -17.99 -9.53 -3.37
C VAL A 78 -17.97 -9.22 -4.87
N ARG A 79 -18.39 -8.03 -5.29
CA ARG A 79 -18.36 -7.61 -6.70
C ARG A 79 -16.95 -7.57 -7.25
N PHE A 80 -16.01 -6.95 -6.51
CA PHE A 80 -14.60 -6.88 -6.88
C PHE A 80 -14.01 -8.28 -7.05
N LYS A 81 -14.20 -9.15 -6.06
CA LYS A 81 -13.72 -10.52 -6.11
C LYS A 81 -14.27 -11.29 -7.30
N ASN A 82 -15.57 -11.21 -7.56
CA ASN A 82 -16.19 -11.91 -8.68
C ASN A 82 -15.64 -11.46 -10.04
N ILE A 83 -15.37 -10.17 -10.22
CA ILE A 83 -14.77 -9.63 -11.43
C ILE A 83 -13.37 -10.24 -11.64
N PHE A 84 -12.52 -10.20 -10.63
CA PHE A 84 -11.14 -10.68 -10.74
C PHE A 84 -11.05 -12.21 -10.83
N ASP A 85 -11.89 -12.95 -10.13
CA ASP A 85 -12.00 -14.41 -10.29
C ASP A 85 -12.43 -14.81 -11.71
N GLY A 86 -13.37 -14.05 -12.30
CA GLY A 86 -13.78 -14.23 -13.70
C GLY A 86 -12.65 -13.96 -14.68
N LEU A 87 -11.92 -12.86 -14.48
CA LEU A 87 -10.73 -12.52 -15.30
C LEU A 87 -9.63 -13.58 -15.17
N PHE A 88 -9.36 -14.05 -13.96
CA PHE A 88 -8.39 -15.11 -13.72
C PHE A 88 -8.76 -16.42 -14.43
N LYS A 89 -10.04 -16.78 -14.41
CA LYS A 89 -10.53 -17.97 -15.12
C LYS A 89 -10.37 -17.83 -16.63
N LEU A 90 -10.69 -16.65 -17.19
CA LEU A 90 -10.50 -16.39 -18.62
C LEU A 90 -9.02 -16.42 -19.02
N ASP A 91 -8.12 -15.91 -18.20
CA ASP A 91 -6.69 -16.00 -18.41
C ASP A 91 -6.26 -17.49 -18.49
N ALA A 92 -6.65 -18.29 -17.50
CA ALA A 92 -6.31 -19.72 -17.43
C ALA A 92 -6.80 -20.51 -18.65
N ASP A 93 -8.02 -20.21 -19.11
CA ASP A 93 -8.66 -20.93 -20.22
C ASP A 93 -8.16 -20.47 -21.60
N THR A 94 -7.77 -19.20 -21.75
CA THR A 94 -7.51 -18.56 -23.06
C THR A 94 -6.04 -18.41 -23.36
N VAL A 95 -5.22 -18.06 -22.37
CA VAL A 95 -3.79 -17.76 -22.54
C VAL A 95 -2.93 -19.02 -22.41
N LYS A 96 -3.53 -20.18 -22.04
CA LYS A 96 -2.82 -21.43 -21.76
C LYS A 96 -1.63 -21.17 -20.82
N ILE A 97 -1.92 -20.62 -19.68
CA ILE A 97 -0.93 -20.28 -18.67
C ILE A 97 -0.17 -21.55 -18.31
N ASP A 98 1.13 -21.53 -18.54
CA ASP A 98 2.02 -22.55 -18.01
C ASP A 98 2.23 -22.28 -16.51
N PRO A 99 1.62 -23.08 -15.61
CA PRO A 99 1.76 -22.86 -14.18
C PRO A 99 3.20 -23.03 -13.67
N THR A 100 4.10 -23.57 -14.52
CA THR A 100 5.53 -23.77 -14.20
C THR A 100 6.42 -22.65 -14.73
N ALA A 101 5.90 -21.73 -15.54
CA ALA A 101 6.64 -20.54 -15.96
C ALA A 101 6.85 -19.62 -14.76
N ASP A 102 8.11 -19.21 -14.56
CA ASP A 102 8.54 -18.32 -13.45
C ASP A 102 7.54 -17.19 -13.23
N GLY A 103 6.74 -17.31 -12.21
CA GLY A 103 5.69 -16.53 -11.58
C GLY A 103 5.34 -15.11 -12.00
N VAL A 104 5.92 -14.56 -13.05
CA VAL A 104 5.68 -13.21 -13.54
C VAL A 104 4.44 -13.21 -14.42
N LEU A 105 3.40 -12.48 -14.01
CA LEU A 105 2.35 -12.04 -14.92
C LEU A 105 3.03 -11.25 -16.04
N LYS A 106 2.96 -11.73 -17.26
CA LYS A 106 3.23 -10.87 -18.40
C LYS A 106 2.14 -9.78 -18.38
N ASN A 107 2.52 -8.53 -18.67
CA ASN A 107 1.61 -7.37 -18.73
C ASN A 107 0.45 -7.51 -19.74
N ASP A 108 0.28 -8.68 -20.34
CA ASP A 108 -0.74 -9.04 -21.33
C ASP A 108 -1.90 -9.90 -20.77
N GLY A 109 -1.89 -10.24 -19.47
CA GLY A 109 -2.98 -10.96 -18.82
C GLY A 109 -4.19 -10.09 -18.51
N PHE A 110 -5.41 -10.68 -18.50
CA PHE A 110 -6.64 -9.94 -18.25
C PHE A 110 -6.73 -9.41 -16.82
N VAL A 111 -6.23 -10.17 -15.85
CA VAL A 111 -6.15 -9.74 -14.45
C VAL A 111 -5.20 -8.55 -14.29
N ALA A 112 -4.02 -8.61 -14.93
CA ALA A 112 -3.07 -7.51 -14.91
C ALA A 112 -3.62 -6.25 -15.58
N SER A 113 -4.30 -6.40 -16.72
CA SER A 113 -4.95 -5.28 -17.41
C SER A 113 -6.06 -4.63 -16.59
N ALA A 114 -6.86 -5.41 -15.86
CA ALA A 114 -7.89 -4.87 -14.98
C ALA A 114 -7.29 -4.16 -13.76
N ALA A 115 -6.24 -4.71 -13.19
CA ALA A 115 -5.49 -4.05 -12.12
C ALA A 115 -4.87 -2.74 -12.61
N GLU A 116 -4.28 -2.70 -13.79
CA GLU A 116 -3.75 -1.47 -14.40
C GLU A 116 -4.84 -0.40 -14.54
N VAL A 117 -6.03 -0.76 -15.02
CA VAL A 117 -7.16 0.18 -15.12
C VAL A 117 -7.51 0.75 -13.75
N LEU A 118 -7.63 -0.10 -12.72
CA LEU A 118 -7.93 0.33 -11.35
C LEU A 118 -6.87 1.31 -10.83
N TRP A 119 -5.60 0.98 -10.99
CA TRP A 119 -4.50 1.78 -10.44
C TRP A 119 -4.26 3.08 -11.22
N ASN A 120 -4.54 3.13 -12.52
CA ASN A 120 -4.54 4.38 -13.29
C ASN A 120 -5.58 5.38 -12.77
N TYR A 121 -6.74 4.91 -12.29
CA TYR A 121 -7.71 5.77 -11.63
C TYR A 121 -7.19 6.30 -10.29
N MET A 122 -6.53 5.46 -9.51
CA MET A 122 -5.95 5.88 -8.24
C MET A 122 -4.84 6.92 -8.46
N ASP A 123 -3.98 6.72 -9.46
CA ASP A 123 -2.95 7.68 -9.84
C ASP A 123 -3.53 9.05 -10.20
N TYR A 124 -4.56 9.06 -11.03
CA TYR A 124 -5.24 10.30 -11.37
C TYR A 124 -5.80 11.02 -10.13
N TYR A 125 -6.41 10.27 -9.23
CA TYR A 125 -6.98 10.82 -7.99
C TYR A 125 -5.88 11.40 -7.09
N ASP A 126 -4.85 10.64 -6.79
CA ASP A 126 -3.74 11.07 -5.94
C ASP A 126 -2.95 12.23 -6.54
N THR A 127 -2.71 12.20 -7.85
CA THR A 127 -2.08 13.33 -8.56
C THR A 127 -2.89 14.61 -8.36
N ASN A 128 -4.21 14.57 -8.47
CA ASN A 128 -5.05 15.75 -8.28
C ASN A 128 -5.16 16.19 -6.80
N ARG A 129 -5.12 15.26 -5.86
CA ARG A 129 -5.03 15.54 -4.43
C ARG A 129 -3.72 16.26 -4.11
N LEU A 130 -2.60 15.71 -4.54
CA LEU A 130 -1.26 16.22 -4.27
C LEU A 130 -0.99 17.60 -4.89
N LYS A 131 -1.63 17.94 -6.02
CA LYS A 131 -1.56 19.30 -6.60
C LYS A 131 -2.15 20.37 -5.68
N LYS A 132 -3.07 20.00 -4.78
CA LYS A 132 -3.75 20.91 -3.84
C LYS A 132 -3.09 20.96 -2.47
N GLN A 133 -2.10 20.13 -2.23
CA GLN A 133 -1.41 19.99 -0.95
C GLN A 133 0.03 20.49 -1.05
N THR A 134 0.53 21.10 0.04
CA THR A 134 1.87 21.67 0.10
C THR A 134 2.65 21.07 1.26
N GLU A 135 3.89 20.70 1.00
CA GLU A 135 4.85 20.31 2.05
C GLU A 135 5.08 21.45 3.03
N SER A 136 5.48 21.13 4.26
CA SER A 136 5.79 22.09 5.30
C SER A 136 6.95 23.00 4.91
N ALA A 137 6.78 24.31 5.13
CA ALA A 137 7.82 25.29 4.81
C ALA A 137 9.08 25.16 5.69
N GLY A 138 8.94 24.59 6.91
CA GLY A 138 10.03 24.35 7.86
C GLY A 138 10.78 23.03 7.65
N VAL A 139 10.72 22.46 6.44
CA VAL A 139 11.32 21.15 6.11
C VAL A 139 12.19 21.27 4.87
N THR A 140 13.40 20.72 4.96
CA THR A 140 14.32 20.57 3.82
C THR A 140 14.26 19.13 3.31
N VAL A 141 14.23 18.94 1.99
CA VAL A 141 14.12 17.61 1.37
C VAL A 141 15.30 17.32 0.48
N LYS A 142 15.92 16.16 0.67
CA LYS A 142 16.87 15.56 -0.29
C LYS A 142 16.14 14.48 -1.06
N ARG A 143 16.08 14.60 -2.38
CA ARG A 143 15.26 13.72 -3.23
C ARG A 143 16.12 12.75 -4.03
N ASP A 144 15.50 11.64 -4.41
CA ASP A 144 15.98 10.69 -5.39
C ASP A 144 17.37 10.12 -5.06
N ILE A 145 17.58 9.79 -3.79
CA ILE A 145 18.83 9.16 -3.32
C ILE A 145 18.72 7.65 -3.57
N PRO A 146 19.63 7.04 -4.34
CA PRO A 146 19.57 5.60 -4.57
C PRO A 146 19.99 4.83 -3.31
N TYR A 147 19.14 3.93 -2.83
CA TYR A 147 19.50 2.96 -1.79
C TYR A 147 20.06 1.66 -2.39
N ILE A 148 19.80 1.39 -3.69
CA ILE A 148 20.52 0.45 -4.53
C ILE A 148 20.96 1.21 -5.78
N SER A 149 22.26 1.15 -6.11
CA SER A 149 22.85 1.92 -7.23
C SER A 149 22.79 1.13 -8.54
N ASP A 150 21.58 0.79 -9.00
CA ASP A 150 21.33 0.01 -10.24
C ASP A 150 20.60 0.80 -11.33
N GLY A 151 20.20 2.06 -11.04
CA GLY A 151 19.46 2.92 -11.95
C GLY A 151 17.94 2.65 -11.98
N ASN A 152 17.43 1.75 -11.15
CA ASN A 152 16.00 1.49 -11.02
C ASN A 152 15.34 2.63 -10.25
N LYS A 153 14.28 3.24 -10.81
CA LYS A 153 13.52 4.31 -10.15
C LYS A 153 12.84 3.86 -8.86
N TYR A 154 12.56 2.57 -8.73
CA TYR A 154 11.96 2.00 -7.53
C TYR A 154 12.98 1.76 -6.40
N HIS A 155 14.26 1.99 -6.63
CA HIS A 155 15.32 1.90 -5.64
C HIS A 155 15.81 3.27 -5.17
N LEU A 156 14.91 4.26 -5.17
CA LEU A 156 15.15 5.62 -4.72
C LEU A 156 14.43 5.91 -3.41
N LEU A 157 14.98 6.82 -2.62
CA LEU A 157 14.37 7.36 -1.41
C LEU A 157 14.49 8.88 -1.35
N ASP A 158 13.59 9.51 -0.58
CA ASP A 158 13.64 10.92 -0.22
C ASP A 158 13.86 11.06 1.29
N ILE A 159 14.60 12.09 1.71
CA ILE A 159 14.84 12.36 3.12
C ILE A 159 14.32 13.76 3.46
N TYR A 160 13.42 13.82 4.41
CA TYR A 160 12.82 15.05 4.92
C TYR A 160 13.46 15.39 6.26
N TYR A 161 13.96 16.63 6.39
CA TYR A 161 14.63 17.14 7.57
C TYR A 161 13.90 18.35 8.16
N PRO A 162 13.77 18.46 9.49
CA PRO A 162 13.45 19.77 10.12
C PRO A 162 14.50 20.80 9.72
N GLU A 163 14.08 22.00 9.29
CA GLU A 163 14.99 23.04 8.78
C GLU A 163 16.08 23.46 9.78
N ASN A 164 15.76 23.47 11.06
CA ASN A 164 16.66 23.89 12.13
C ASN A 164 17.22 22.73 12.95
N ALA A 165 17.31 21.54 12.35
CA ALA A 165 17.82 20.35 13.01
C ALA A 165 19.28 20.54 13.45
N SER A 166 19.59 20.17 14.70
CA SER A 166 20.96 20.13 15.22
C SER A 166 21.20 18.80 15.92
N GLY A 167 22.35 18.17 15.64
CA GLY A 167 22.67 16.85 16.17
C GLY A 167 21.99 15.71 15.40
N LYS A 168 21.99 14.52 16.01
CA LYS A 168 21.28 13.36 15.48
C LYS A 168 19.82 13.41 15.87
N LEU A 169 18.94 13.05 14.95
CA LEU A 169 17.49 13.01 15.17
C LEU A 169 16.93 11.59 14.98
N PRO A 170 15.84 11.27 15.68
CA PRO A 170 15.12 10.02 15.47
C PRO A 170 14.65 9.89 14.02
N VAL A 171 14.58 8.67 13.52
CA VAL A 171 14.30 8.35 12.12
C VAL A 171 12.99 7.60 12.01
N ILE A 172 12.15 8.00 11.06
CA ILE A 172 11.00 7.22 10.60
C ILE A 172 11.26 6.82 9.15
N ILE A 173 11.28 5.52 8.88
CA ILE A 173 11.23 4.99 7.52
C ILE A 173 9.76 4.87 7.14
N ASP A 174 9.33 5.62 6.14
CA ASP A 174 7.95 5.68 5.66
C ASP A 174 7.80 4.86 4.38
N ILE A 175 6.85 3.91 4.39
CA ILE A 175 6.60 2.96 3.30
C ILE A 175 5.20 3.24 2.75
N HIS A 176 5.13 3.68 1.50
CA HIS A 176 3.87 4.07 0.88
C HIS A 176 2.93 2.90 0.58
N GLY A 177 1.63 3.17 0.53
CA GLY A 177 0.59 2.25 0.09
C GLY A 177 0.54 2.03 -1.42
N GLY A 178 -0.60 1.57 -1.92
CA GLY A 178 -0.84 1.36 -3.35
C GLY A 178 -0.99 -0.11 -3.75
N GLY A 179 -1.36 -1.00 -2.82
CA GLY A 179 -1.67 -2.40 -3.10
C GLY A 179 -0.50 -3.20 -3.67
N LEU A 180 0.75 -2.81 -3.42
CA LEU A 180 1.98 -3.35 -4.03
C LEU A 180 2.07 -3.18 -5.56
N MET A 181 1.15 -2.46 -6.20
CA MET A 181 1.01 -2.37 -7.65
C MET A 181 1.03 -0.94 -8.18
N TYR A 182 1.01 0.05 -7.31
CA TYR A 182 0.83 1.45 -7.66
C TYR A 182 1.55 2.36 -6.66
N ALA A 183 1.71 3.62 -7.03
CA ALA A 183 2.32 4.71 -6.29
C ALA A 183 3.86 4.71 -6.26
N GLU A 184 4.37 5.82 -5.80
CA GLU A 184 5.78 6.08 -5.50
C GLU A 184 5.84 6.91 -4.21
N LYS A 185 7.02 7.06 -3.62
CA LYS A 185 7.28 7.79 -2.36
C LYS A 185 6.64 9.19 -2.28
N GLU A 186 6.41 9.81 -3.44
CA GLU A 186 5.79 11.13 -3.54
C GLU A 186 4.34 11.16 -3.06
N VAL A 187 3.64 10.03 -3.02
CA VAL A 187 2.24 9.98 -2.58
C VAL A 187 2.11 10.38 -1.10
N ASN A 188 3.15 10.11 -0.30
CA ASN A 188 3.23 10.42 1.13
C ASN A 188 4.01 11.71 1.44
N ARG A 189 4.49 12.48 0.43
CA ARG A 189 5.38 13.63 0.61
C ARG A 189 4.88 14.67 1.61
N VAL A 190 3.57 14.92 1.64
CA VAL A 190 3.00 15.91 2.57
C VAL A 190 2.94 15.35 3.97
N TYR A 191 2.52 14.11 4.14
CA TYR A 191 2.55 13.41 5.42
C TYR A 191 3.96 13.35 6.01
N ALA A 192 4.95 12.94 5.22
CA ALA A 192 6.35 12.94 5.63
C ALA A 192 6.84 14.32 6.09
N SER A 193 6.44 15.39 5.40
CA SER A 193 6.79 16.74 5.82
C SER A 193 6.16 17.13 7.17
N ARG A 194 4.95 16.63 7.48
CA ARG A 194 4.31 16.85 8.78
C ARG A 194 4.97 16.06 9.92
N LEU A 195 5.50 14.88 9.64
CA LEU A 195 6.33 14.12 10.58
C LEU A 195 7.67 14.82 10.83
N ALA A 196 8.31 15.33 9.77
CA ALA A 196 9.59 16.04 9.88
C ALA A 196 9.45 17.34 10.69
N GLU A 197 8.39 18.12 10.52
CA GLU A 197 8.10 19.30 11.36
C GLU A 197 8.06 18.97 12.87
N ARG A 198 7.74 17.72 13.22
CA ARG A 198 7.66 17.26 14.62
C ARG A 198 8.99 16.76 15.17
N GLY A 199 10.08 16.97 14.44
CA GLY A 199 11.45 16.71 14.93
C GLY A 199 12.04 15.37 14.51
N TYR A 200 11.45 14.68 13.56
CA TYR A 200 11.97 13.42 13.01
C TYR A 200 12.68 13.66 11.67
N ILE A 201 13.67 12.83 11.35
CA ILE A 201 14.10 12.66 9.97
C ILE A 201 13.21 11.57 9.36
N VAL A 202 12.59 11.85 8.21
CA VAL A 202 11.70 10.90 7.56
C VAL A 202 12.32 10.43 6.25
N VAL A 203 12.46 9.12 6.11
CA VAL A 203 13.02 8.45 4.93
C VAL A 203 11.88 7.77 4.18
N CYS A 204 11.36 8.43 3.14
CA CYS A 204 10.33 7.85 2.28
C CYS A 204 10.98 7.02 1.18
N ILE A 205 10.61 5.76 1.07
CA ILE A 205 11.22 4.84 0.12
C ILE A 205 10.27 4.47 -1.02
N ASN A 206 10.82 4.25 -2.21
CA ASN A 206 10.18 3.48 -3.26
C ASN A 206 10.49 1.98 -3.07
N TYR A 207 9.68 1.14 -3.67
CA TYR A 207 9.90 -0.30 -3.82
C TYR A 207 9.31 -0.79 -5.14
N SER A 208 9.82 -1.89 -5.69
CA SER A 208 9.37 -2.47 -6.96
C SER A 208 7.92 -2.92 -6.89
N LEU A 209 7.17 -2.73 -7.97
CA LEU A 209 5.73 -2.95 -8.00
C LEU A 209 5.35 -4.23 -8.75
N CYS A 210 4.30 -4.90 -8.27
CA CYS A 210 3.63 -5.96 -9.00
C CYS A 210 2.78 -5.33 -10.15
N PRO A 211 2.55 -6.04 -11.25
CA PRO A 211 3.03 -7.37 -11.59
C PRO A 211 4.39 -7.40 -12.30
N ASP A 212 5.11 -6.26 -12.42
CA ASP A 212 6.42 -6.21 -13.07
C ASP A 212 7.44 -7.08 -12.33
N VAL A 213 7.30 -7.17 -11.01
CA VAL A 213 7.98 -8.15 -10.16
C VAL A 213 6.94 -8.89 -9.30
N THR A 214 7.33 -10.02 -8.73
CA THR A 214 6.49 -10.74 -7.77
C THR A 214 6.92 -10.48 -6.33
N TYR A 215 5.99 -10.63 -5.39
CA TYR A 215 6.34 -10.80 -3.99
C TYR A 215 7.26 -12.03 -3.84
N PRO A 216 8.42 -11.98 -3.17
CA PRO A 216 8.75 -11.03 -2.12
C PRO A 216 9.74 -9.92 -2.53
N THR A 217 9.83 -9.52 -3.78
CA THR A 217 10.78 -8.50 -4.21
C THR A 217 10.62 -7.22 -3.37
N GLN A 218 9.38 -6.82 -3.05
CA GLN A 218 9.09 -5.66 -2.21
C GLN A 218 9.71 -5.79 -0.82
N VAL A 219 9.68 -6.98 -0.23
CA VAL A 219 10.33 -7.25 1.07
C VAL A 219 11.84 -7.05 0.95
N SER A 220 12.45 -7.55 -0.12
CA SER A 220 13.89 -7.40 -0.38
C SER A 220 14.30 -5.94 -0.55
N ASP A 221 13.49 -5.15 -1.27
CA ASP A 221 13.73 -3.74 -1.52
C ASP A 221 13.67 -2.93 -0.22
N VAL A 222 12.62 -3.14 0.59
CA VAL A 222 12.49 -2.49 1.91
C VAL A 222 13.66 -2.87 2.82
N MET A 223 14.05 -4.13 2.87
CA MET A 223 15.18 -4.58 3.69
C MET A 223 16.52 -4.01 3.20
N ALA A 224 16.66 -3.77 1.88
CA ALA A 224 17.82 -3.05 1.33
C ALA A 224 17.84 -1.58 1.77
N SER A 225 16.67 -0.92 1.83
CA SER A 225 16.57 0.45 2.36
C SER A 225 16.92 0.52 3.84
N TYR A 226 16.55 -0.47 4.65
CA TYR A 226 16.95 -0.57 6.07
C TYR A 226 18.47 -0.65 6.21
N ARG A 227 19.11 -1.49 5.41
CA ARG A 227 20.58 -1.57 5.40
C ARG A 227 21.21 -0.25 5.00
N TRP A 228 20.67 0.42 3.97
CA TRP A 228 21.14 1.73 3.56
C TRP A 228 21.04 2.76 4.69
N VAL A 229 19.92 2.79 5.44
CA VAL A 229 19.74 3.67 6.61
C VAL A 229 20.80 3.36 7.68
N ALA A 230 21.05 2.09 8.00
CA ALA A 230 22.07 1.69 8.96
C ALA A 230 23.48 2.14 8.54
N GLU A 231 23.83 1.93 7.27
CA GLU A 231 25.17 2.24 6.74
C GLU A 231 25.44 3.75 6.57
N ASN A 232 24.37 4.54 6.34
CA ASN A 232 24.49 5.96 6.06
C ASN A 232 24.08 6.87 7.23
N GLY A 233 23.70 6.32 8.38
CA GLY A 233 23.18 7.08 9.51
C GLY A 233 24.09 8.21 9.98
N GLU A 234 25.40 7.99 10.05
CA GLU A 234 26.37 9.02 10.44
C GLU A 234 26.39 10.20 9.47
N ALA A 235 26.41 9.90 8.16
CA ALA A 235 26.51 10.92 7.11
C ALA A 235 25.25 11.79 7.00
N TYR A 236 24.09 11.22 7.38
CA TYR A 236 22.80 11.89 7.27
C TYR A 236 22.24 12.39 8.62
N GLY A 237 22.98 12.22 9.73
CA GLY A 237 22.56 12.70 11.05
C GLY A 237 21.43 11.87 11.68
N PHE A 238 21.35 10.58 11.34
CA PHE A 238 20.35 9.68 11.90
C PHE A 238 20.75 9.24 13.32
N ASP A 239 19.80 9.28 14.25
CA ASP A 239 19.92 8.60 15.54
C ASP A 239 19.50 7.13 15.38
N LEU A 240 20.47 6.27 15.11
CA LEU A 240 20.24 4.85 14.90
C LEU A 240 19.78 4.08 16.15
N ASP A 241 19.83 4.70 17.33
CA ASP A 241 19.22 4.17 18.54
C ASP A 241 17.71 4.44 18.61
N LYS A 242 17.19 5.29 17.72
CA LYS A 242 15.78 5.73 17.65
C LYS A 242 15.23 5.61 16.22
N VAL A 243 15.14 4.39 15.72
CA VAL A 243 14.61 4.10 14.39
C VAL A 243 13.23 3.46 14.49
N PHE A 244 12.29 4.02 13.74
CA PHE A 244 10.91 3.59 13.63
C PHE A 244 10.55 3.32 12.17
N VAL A 245 9.55 2.51 11.95
CA VAL A 245 9.00 2.27 10.60
C VAL A 245 7.52 2.58 10.62
N ALA A 246 7.04 3.31 9.62
CA ALA A 246 5.61 3.56 9.43
C ALA A 246 5.22 3.19 8.00
N GLY A 247 3.96 2.85 7.81
CA GLY A 247 3.44 2.60 6.47
C GLY A 247 1.92 2.55 6.45
N ASP A 248 1.37 2.86 5.30
CA ASP A 248 -0.06 2.89 5.05
C ASP A 248 -0.49 1.82 4.06
N SER A 249 -1.66 1.20 4.25
CA SER A 249 -2.23 0.20 3.34
C SER A 249 -1.24 -0.95 3.05
N ALA A 250 -0.83 -1.14 1.80
CA ALA A 250 0.22 -2.10 1.43
C ALA A 250 1.58 -1.76 2.07
N GLY A 251 1.88 -0.47 2.27
CA GLY A 251 3.07 -0.04 3.02
C GLY A 251 3.00 -0.42 4.50
N GLY A 252 1.79 -0.38 5.11
CA GLY A 252 1.57 -0.89 6.46
C GLY A 252 1.81 -2.40 6.56
N GLN A 253 1.39 -3.16 5.54
CA GLN A 253 1.74 -4.57 5.43
C GLN A 253 3.26 -4.76 5.34
N LEU A 254 3.93 -4.05 4.44
CA LEU A 254 5.39 -4.15 4.30
C LEU A 254 6.11 -3.74 5.59
N ALA A 255 5.67 -2.69 6.29
CA ALA A 255 6.22 -2.28 7.57
C ALA A 255 6.16 -3.41 8.61
N PHE A 256 5.01 -4.08 8.73
CA PHE A 256 4.81 -5.21 9.63
C PHE A 256 5.70 -6.41 9.27
N TYR A 257 5.65 -6.83 8.00
CA TYR A 257 6.37 -8.02 7.53
C TYR A 257 7.89 -7.83 7.55
N THR A 258 8.38 -6.68 7.13
CA THR A 258 9.83 -6.41 7.10
C THR A 258 10.41 -6.20 8.49
N ALA A 259 9.66 -5.60 9.43
CA ALA A 259 10.06 -5.54 10.82
C ALA A 259 10.18 -6.95 11.42
N ALA A 260 9.24 -7.86 11.12
CA ALA A 260 9.30 -9.25 11.53
C ALA A 260 10.51 -9.99 10.90
N VAL A 261 10.72 -9.84 9.59
CA VAL A 261 11.88 -10.43 8.90
C VAL A 261 13.19 -9.93 9.52
N ASN A 262 13.27 -8.65 9.85
CA ASN A 262 14.47 -8.05 10.43
C ASN A 262 14.88 -8.67 11.79
N THR A 263 13.93 -9.20 12.53
CA THR A 263 14.18 -9.83 13.86
C THR A 263 14.32 -11.35 13.83
N SER A 264 14.09 -12.00 12.67
CA SER A 264 14.01 -13.45 12.56
C SER A 264 15.02 -14.02 11.56
N ASP A 265 15.94 -14.85 12.04
CA ASP A 265 16.90 -15.54 11.15
C ASP A 265 16.21 -16.57 10.24
N GLU A 266 15.11 -17.19 10.71
CA GLU A 266 14.30 -18.11 9.89
C GLU A 266 13.67 -17.37 8.71
N LEU A 267 13.02 -16.22 8.97
CA LEU A 267 12.40 -15.42 7.92
C LEU A 267 13.46 -14.79 7.01
N LYS A 268 14.57 -14.27 7.55
CA LYS A 268 15.69 -13.79 6.72
C LYS A 268 16.18 -14.88 5.76
N SER A 269 16.31 -16.11 6.25
CA SER A 269 16.71 -17.25 5.41
C SER A 269 15.66 -17.59 4.35
N LEU A 270 14.36 -17.58 4.69
CA LEU A 270 13.27 -17.81 3.74
C LEU A 270 13.29 -16.80 2.58
N TYR A 271 13.48 -15.53 2.91
CA TYR A 271 13.50 -14.43 1.93
C TYR A 271 14.88 -14.22 1.28
N GLY A 272 15.91 -14.96 1.67
CA GLY A 272 17.27 -14.81 1.16
C GLY A 272 17.92 -13.46 1.55
N ILE A 273 17.54 -12.90 2.70
CA ILE A 273 17.95 -11.56 3.15
C ILE A 273 19.05 -11.69 4.20
N SER A 274 20.10 -10.88 4.05
CA SER A 274 21.13 -10.73 5.07
C SER A 274 20.69 -9.76 6.15
N ASP A 275 21.35 -9.81 7.31
CA ASP A 275 21.13 -8.86 8.39
C ASP A 275 21.28 -7.40 7.94
N THR A 276 20.41 -6.52 8.40
CA THR A 276 20.40 -5.10 8.02
C THR A 276 21.27 -4.24 8.96
N GLY A 277 21.57 -4.73 10.16
CA GLY A 277 22.21 -3.95 11.21
C GLY A 277 21.29 -2.89 11.85
N LEU A 278 20.01 -2.86 11.52
CA LEU A 278 19.05 -1.86 12.01
C LEU A 278 18.21 -2.42 13.17
N ASN A 279 18.12 -1.66 14.24
CA ASN A 279 17.25 -1.98 15.38
C ASN A 279 16.00 -1.09 15.36
N ILE A 280 14.87 -1.66 14.93
CA ILE A 280 13.59 -0.96 14.85
C ILE A 280 12.94 -0.97 16.24
N LYS A 281 12.62 0.21 16.77
CA LYS A 281 12.09 0.38 18.13
C LYS A 281 10.58 0.20 18.24
N ALA A 282 9.83 0.70 17.23
CA ALA A 282 8.40 0.51 17.11
C ALA A 282 7.97 0.69 15.66
N ILE A 283 6.75 0.21 15.34
CA ILE A 283 6.15 0.31 14.01
C ILE A 283 4.79 1.00 14.05
N GLY A 284 4.49 1.83 13.03
CA GLY A 284 3.22 2.51 12.82
C GLY A 284 2.48 1.91 11.62
N LEU A 285 1.32 1.32 11.87
CA LEU A 285 0.56 0.54 10.91
C LEU A 285 -0.77 1.23 10.61
N ILE A 286 -0.85 1.90 9.47
CA ILE A 286 -1.99 2.76 9.12
C ILE A 286 -2.85 2.05 8.08
N SER A 287 -4.05 1.60 8.45
CA SER A 287 -5.00 0.94 7.53
C SER A 287 -4.36 -0.21 6.73
N GLY A 288 -3.57 -1.06 7.38
CA GLY A 288 -2.68 -2.01 6.70
C GLY A 288 -3.39 -3.17 6.00
N MET A 289 -2.79 -3.63 4.90
CA MET A 289 -3.23 -4.79 4.11
C MET A 289 -2.65 -6.10 4.68
N PHE A 290 -2.95 -6.42 5.95
CA PHE A 290 -2.26 -7.49 6.67
C PHE A 290 -2.61 -8.88 6.20
N ASP A 291 -3.87 -9.14 5.82
CA ASP A 291 -4.31 -10.42 5.29
C ASP A 291 -4.44 -10.35 3.75
N MET A 292 -3.48 -10.96 3.06
CA MET A 292 -3.48 -11.02 1.59
C MET A 292 -4.24 -12.23 1.03
N LYS A 293 -4.59 -13.22 1.86
CA LYS A 293 -5.27 -14.43 1.41
C LYS A 293 -6.78 -14.31 1.41
N ASN A 294 -7.31 -13.36 2.17
CA ASN A 294 -8.75 -13.15 2.31
C ASN A 294 -9.19 -11.76 1.83
N GLY A 295 -10.48 -11.54 1.80
CA GLY A 295 -11.06 -10.28 1.38
C GLY A 295 -10.72 -9.89 -0.06
N VAL A 296 -10.74 -8.60 -0.34
CA VAL A 296 -10.45 -8.04 -1.67
C VAL A 296 -9.03 -8.37 -2.14
N ASN A 297 -8.08 -8.56 -1.23
CA ASN A 297 -6.68 -8.82 -1.56
C ASN A 297 -6.50 -10.19 -2.23
N SER A 298 -7.32 -11.18 -1.86
CA SER A 298 -7.24 -12.51 -2.43
C SER A 298 -7.48 -12.56 -3.95
N ALA A 299 -8.21 -11.59 -4.47
CA ALA A 299 -8.48 -11.46 -5.89
C ALA A 299 -7.24 -11.08 -6.72
N LEU A 300 -6.22 -10.51 -6.06
CA LEU A 300 -4.98 -10.06 -6.69
C LEU A 300 -3.79 -11.01 -6.45
N LEU A 301 -4.02 -12.19 -5.86
CA LEU A 301 -2.94 -13.14 -5.54
C LEU A 301 -2.11 -13.54 -6.74
N SER A 302 -2.73 -13.67 -7.92
CA SER A 302 -2.01 -13.96 -9.16
C SER A 302 -1.09 -12.80 -9.59
N CYS A 303 -1.46 -11.56 -9.28
CA CYS A 303 -0.62 -10.40 -9.51
C CYS A 303 0.57 -10.33 -8.54
N TYR A 304 0.39 -10.82 -7.31
CA TYR A 304 1.44 -10.78 -6.28
C TYR A 304 2.44 -11.92 -6.42
N LEU A 305 1.98 -13.15 -6.69
CA LEU A 305 2.79 -14.36 -6.64
C LEU A 305 2.83 -15.14 -7.97
N GLY A 306 2.19 -14.61 -9.03
CA GLY A 306 2.00 -15.33 -10.29
C GLY A 306 0.84 -16.33 -10.25
N TYR A 307 0.55 -16.94 -11.38
CA TYR A 307 -0.63 -17.81 -11.53
C TYR A 307 -0.55 -19.10 -10.69
N ASP A 308 0.65 -19.59 -10.42
CA ASP A 308 0.86 -20.77 -9.55
C ASP A 308 1.05 -20.38 -8.07
N TYR A 309 0.44 -19.29 -7.64
CA TYR A 309 0.63 -18.68 -6.31
C TYR A 309 0.45 -19.66 -5.14
N LYS A 310 -0.41 -20.69 -5.28
CA LYS A 310 -0.65 -21.67 -4.22
C LYS A 310 0.57 -22.56 -3.92
N ASN A 311 1.46 -22.73 -4.89
CA ASN A 311 2.71 -23.49 -4.76
C ASN A 311 3.91 -22.58 -4.42
N SER A 312 3.71 -21.27 -4.35
CA SER A 312 4.76 -20.33 -3.92
C SER A 312 5.19 -20.62 -2.48
N PRO A 313 6.50 -20.69 -2.17
CA PRO A 313 6.98 -20.85 -0.79
C PRO A 313 6.58 -19.69 0.12
N TYR A 314 6.20 -18.55 -0.44
CA TYR A 314 5.77 -17.36 0.29
C TYR A 314 4.26 -17.32 0.56
N TYR A 315 3.48 -18.16 -0.13
CA TYR A 315 2.01 -18.19 0.03
C TYR A 315 1.55 -18.43 1.47
N PRO A 316 2.16 -19.34 2.28
CA PRO A 316 1.81 -19.47 3.68
C PRO A 316 1.96 -18.16 4.47
N TYR A 317 3.02 -17.41 4.17
CA TYR A 317 3.44 -16.22 4.90
C TYR A 317 2.74 -14.91 4.47
N LEU A 318 1.66 -15.01 3.72
CA LEU A 318 0.80 -13.88 3.39
C LEU A 318 -0.24 -13.55 4.49
N GLN A 319 -0.14 -14.21 5.63
CA GLN A 319 -0.99 -13.99 6.82
C GLN A 319 -0.12 -13.69 8.04
N PRO A 320 -0.55 -12.78 8.93
CA PRO A 320 0.23 -12.39 10.10
C PRO A 320 0.56 -13.54 11.05
N GLU A 321 -0.34 -14.53 11.19
CA GLU A 321 -0.18 -15.67 12.11
C GLU A 321 1.11 -16.44 11.87
N GLU A 322 1.44 -16.68 10.61
CA GLU A 322 2.62 -17.43 10.22
C GLU A 322 3.93 -16.66 10.45
N ILE A 323 3.84 -15.35 10.59
CA ILE A 323 4.97 -14.44 10.77
C ILE A 323 5.23 -14.19 12.26
N ILE A 324 4.18 -13.95 13.06
CA ILE A 324 4.27 -13.57 14.48
C ILE A 324 4.97 -14.63 15.31
N ASP A 325 4.67 -15.90 15.06
CA ASP A 325 5.24 -17.02 15.83
C ASP A 325 6.73 -17.26 15.51
N LYS A 326 7.23 -16.66 14.43
CA LYS A 326 8.61 -16.82 13.97
C LYS A 326 9.50 -15.61 14.21
N SER A 327 8.95 -14.55 14.80
CA SER A 327 9.65 -13.26 14.92
C SER A 327 9.42 -12.58 16.26
N ASP A 328 10.33 -11.69 16.60
CA ASP A 328 10.17 -10.77 17.71
C ASP A 328 9.76 -9.40 17.18
N ILE A 329 8.44 -9.27 16.91
CA ILE A 329 7.87 -8.06 16.31
C ILE A 329 8.03 -6.89 17.26
N PRO A 330 8.57 -5.74 16.81
CA PRO A 330 8.62 -4.52 17.61
C PRO A 330 7.21 -4.07 18.06
N PRO A 331 7.09 -3.30 19.16
CA PRO A 331 5.83 -2.68 19.56
C PRO A 331 5.13 -1.98 18.39
N ALA A 332 3.81 -2.20 18.26
CA ALA A 332 3.05 -1.74 17.10
C ALA A 332 1.95 -0.74 17.47
N TYR A 333 1.93 0.42 16.81
CA TYR A 333 0.76 1.30 16.77
C TYR A 333 -0.08 0.98 15.55
N ILE A 334 -1.35 0.61 15.76
CA ILE A 334 -2.28 0.22 14.70
C ILE A 334 -3.43 1.22 14.67
N VAL A 335 -3.72 1.78 13.50
CA VAL A 335 -4.86 2.68 13.33
C VAL A 335 -5.68 2.33 12.10
N THR A 336 -7.00 2.36 12.25
CA THR A 336 -7.99 2.18 11.18
C THR A 336 -9.23 3.01 11.45
N SER A 337 -10.27 2.83 10.66
CA SER A 337 -11.59 3.42 10.90
C SER A 337 -12.71 2.47 10.50
N VAL A 338 -13.87 2.64 11.09
CA VAL A 338 -15.07 1.83 10.77
C VAL A 338 -15.54 1.94 9.31
N LYS A 339 -15.02 2.86 8.52
CA LYS A 339 -15.29 3.01 7.08
C LYS A 339 -14.10 2.62 6.19
N ASP A 340 -13.07 2.08 6.78
CA ASP A 340 -11.95 1.52 6.03
C ASP A 340 -12.36 0.16 5.44
N PHE A 341 -12.09 -0.06 4.16
CA PHE A 341 -12.35 -1.37 3.53
C PHE A 341 -11.37 -2.46 3.98
N LEU A 342 -10.26 -2.08 4.64
CA LEU A 342 -9.32 -2.98 5.31
C LEU A 342 -9.52 -3.01 6.83
N HIS A 343 -10.64 -2.46 7.35
CA HIS A 343 -10.94 -2.42 8.77
C HIS A 343 -10.79 -3.79 9.45
N SER A 344 -11.39 -4.83 8.87
CA SER A 344 -11.35 -6.19 9.43
C SER A 344 -9.92 -6.74 9.56
N ALA A 345 -9.03 -6.41 8.61
CA ALA A 345 -7.64 -6.86 8.69
C ALA A 345 -6.87 -6.23 9.86
N SER A 346 -7.16 -4.96 10.17
CA SER A 346 -6.59 -4.27 11.34
C SER A 346 -7.15 -4.82 12.66
N ASP A 347 -8.46 -5.09 12.70
CA ASP A 347 -9.17 -5.67 13.84
C ASP A 347 -8.65 -7.08 14.17
N ASP A 348 -8.43 -7.89 13.15
CA ASP A 348 -7.93 -9.25 13.31
C ASP A 348 -6.46 -9.26 13.72
N LEU A 349 -5.64 -8.31 13.24
CA LEU A 349 -4.27 -8.14 13.71
C LEU A 349 -4.22 -7.72 15.18
N ASP A 350 -5.06 -6.77 15.63
CA ASP A 350 -5.19 -6.38 17.05
C ASP A 350 -5.48 -7.58 17.96
N LYS A 351 -6.49 -8.37 17.60
CA LYS A 351 -6.87 -9.60 18.34
C LYS A 351 -5.70 -10.58 18.38
N LEU A 352 -5.05 -10.81 17.25
CA LEU A 352 -3.94 -11.75 17.12
C LEU A 352 -2.74 -11.31 17.99
N LEU A 353 -2.35 -10.03 17.95
CA LEU A 353 -1.28 -9.50 18.79
C LEU A 353 -1.62 -9.60 20.26
N THR A 354 -2.89 -9.33 20.64
CA THR A 354 -3.39 -9.54 22.02
C THR A 354 -3.27 -11.00 22.45
N GLU A 355 -3.73 -11.95 21.63
CA GLU A 355 -3.64 -13.39 21.91
C GLU A 355 -2.19 -13.88 22.04
N LYS A 356 -1.28 -13.33 21.23
CA LYS A 356 0.15 -13.66 21.27
C LYS A 356 0.93 -12.87 22.31
N GLY A 357 0.29 -11.97 23.06
CA GLY A 357 0.94 -11.16 24.11
C GLY A 357 2.00 -10.20 23.57
N LYS A 358 1.86 -9.75 22.32
CA LYS A 358 2.75 -8.77 21.69
C LYS A 358 2.31 -7.35 22.04
N GLU A 359 3.27 -6.48 22.35
CA GLU A 359 2.99 -5.10 22.74
C GLU A 359 2.47 -4.29 21.57
N HIS A 360 1.29 -3.69 21.73
CA HIS A 360 0.67 -2.85 20.69
C HIS A 360 -0.35 -1.88 21.29
N MET A 361 -0.69 -0.87 20.49
CA MET A 361 -1.80 0.05 20.71
C MET A 361 -2.69 0.03 19.50
N TYR A 362 -4.01 -0.09 19.69
CA TYR A 362 -5.00 -0.09 18.61
C TYR A 362 -5.92 1.11 18.74
N HIS A 363 -6.08 1.87 17.65
CA HIS A 363 -7.00 2.99 17.55
C HIS A 363 -7.96 2.82 16.37
N GLU A 364 -9.26 2.79 16.66
CA GLU A 364 -10.32 2.72 15.67
C GLU A 364 -11.10 4.03 15.64
N TRP A 365 -11.01 4.76 14.53
CA TRP A 365 -11.82 5.96 14.33
C TRP A 365 -13.29 5.64 14.09
N GLN A 366 -14.14 6.14 14.99
CA GLN A 366 -15.60 6.10 14.85
C GLN A 366 -16.09 7.27 14.01
N LEU A 367 -17.11 7.03 13.19
CA LEU A 367 -17.75 8.10 12.44
C LEU A 367 -18.63 8.95 13.36
N THR A 368 -18.51 10.26 13.21
CA THR A 368 -19.43 11.22 13.81
C THR A 368 -19.94 12.19 12.75
N VAL A 369 -20.97 13.00 13.08
CA VAL A 369 -21.51 14.02 12.15
C VAL A 369 -20.42 15.00 11.67
N ASN A 370 -19.38 15.18 12.45
CA ASN A 370 -18.32 16.16 12.20
C ASN A 370 -16.95 15.50 11.90
N ARG A 371 -16.87 14.15 11.89
CA ARG A 371 -15.62 13.42 11.66
C ARG A 371 -15.89 12.29 10.70
N SER A 372 -15.16 12.25 9.62
CA SER A 372 -15.19 11.19 8.62
C SER A 372 -13.76 10.76 8.35
N SER A 373 -13.40 9.57 8.84
CA SER A 373 -12.12 8.94 8.55
C SER A 373 -12.38 7.69 7.73
N GLY A 374 -11.68 7.54 6.63
CA GLY A 374 -11.72 6.37 5.77
C GLY A 374 -10.34 5.72 5.67
N HIS A 375 -10.12 4.98 4.60
CA HIS A 375 -8.83 4.33 4.35
C HIS A 375 -7.70 5.36 4.27
N ILE A 376 -6.62 5.17 5.03
CA ILE A 376 -5.41 6.00 5.08
C ILE A 376 -5.64 7.52 5.23
N THR A 377 -6.75 7.94 5.83
CA THR A 377 -7.10 9.38 5.94
C THR A 377 -5.98 10.20 6.57
N SER A 378 -5.30 9.68 7.60
CA SER A 378 -4.22 10.39 8.29
C SER A 378 -2.99 10.66 7.41
N VAL A 379 -2.76 9.84 6.39
CA VAL A 379 -1.68 10.01 5.42
C VAL A 379 -2.14 10.87 4.24
N ALA A 380 -3.31 10.55 3.69
CA ALA A 380 -3.82 11.25 2.51
C ALA A 380 -4.19 12.72 2.80
N TYR A 381 -4.68 13.02 4.00
CA TYR A 381 -5.12 14.35 4.45
C TYR A 381 -4.52 14.69 5.82
N PRO A 382 -3.19 14.89 5.92
CA PRO A 382 -2.49 14.98 7.21
C PRO A 382 -2.85 16.22 8.05
N ASP A 383 -3.54 17.20 7.47
CA ASP A 383 -3.93 18.46 8.15
C ASP A 383 -5.34 18.39 8.76
N LEU A 384 -6.10 17.31 8.60
CA LEU A 384 -7.38 17.14 9.27
C LEU A 384 -7.17 16.96 10.78
N PRO A 385 -8.09 17.43 11.63
CA PRO A 385 -7.95 17.30 13.08
C PRO A 385 -7.69 15.86 13.55
N GLU A 386 -8.43 14.88 13.02
CA GLU A 386 -8.26 13.46 13.32
C GLU A 386 -6.92 12.91 12.80
N SER A 387 -6.43 13.40 11.69
CA SER A 387 -5.12 13.02 11.14
C SER A 387 -3.98 13.55 12.01
N VAL A 388 -4.11 14.79 12.49
CA VAL A 388 -3.16 15.38 13.44
C VAL A 388 -3.17 14.61 14.77
N GLU A 389 -4.35 14.22 15.28
CA GLU A 389 -4.51 13.43 16.49
C GLU A 389 -3.85 12.07 16.34
N THR A 390 -4.15 11.33 15.25
CA THR A 390 -3.51 10.04 14.90
C THR A 390 -1.99 10.15 14.84
N THR A 391 -1.48 11.17 14.14
CA THR A 391 -0.04 11.39 14.02
C THR A 391 0.61 11.62 15.38
N ASN A 392 0.00 12.47 16.22
CA ASN A 392 0.52 12.76 17.54
C ASN A 392 0.50 11.54 18.47
N GLU A 393 -0.54 10.70 18.42
CA GLU A 393 -0.61 9.44 19.16
C GLU A 393 0.48 8.46 18.72
N MET A 394 0.66 8.27 17.40
CA MET A 394 1.71 7.41 16.86
C MET A 394 3.09 7.86 17.32
N LEU A 395 3.37 9.17 17.24
CA LEU A 395 4.66 9.72 17.66
C LEU A 395 4.87 9.59 19.18
N ALA A 396 3.83 9.80 20.00
CA ALA A 396 3.91 9.58 21.44
C ALA A 396 4.17 8.09 21.77
N PHE A 397 3.57 7.17 21.01
CA PHE A 397 3.87 5.75 21.11
C PHE A 397 5.33 5.45 20.74
N PHE A 398 5.86 6.04 19.68
CA PHE A 398 7.27 5.90 19.31
C PHE A 398 8.23 6.43 20.39
N GLU A 399 7.93 7.60 20.96
CA GLU A 399 8.74 8.18 22.03
C GLU A 399 8.77 7.29 23.28
N ALA A 400 7.66 6.63 23.60
CA ALA A 400 7.59 5.73 24.75
C ALA A 400 8.45 4.45 24.57
N HIS A 401 8.82 4.11 23.36
CA HIS A 401 9.63 2.93 23.00
C HIS A 401 11.04 3.28 22.49
N SER A 402 11.46 4.53 22.66
CA SER A 402 12.76 5.04 22.15
C SER A 402 13.92 4.82 23.14
#